data_244143809050d9f60bdc770226c1a8b0
#
_entry.id   244143809050d9f60bdc770226c1a8b0
#
_cell.length_a   1.000
_cell.length_b   1.000
_cell.length_c   1.000
_cell.angle_alpha   90.00
_cell.angle_beta   90.00
_cell.angle_gamma   90.00
#
_symmetry.space_group_name_H-M   'P 1'
#
loop_
_entity.id
_entity.type
_entity.pdbx_description
1 polymer ?
#
loop_
_entity_poly.entity_id
_entity_poly.type
_entity_poly.pdbx_seq_one_letter_code
_entity_poly.pdbx_strand_id
1 'polypeptide(L)'
;MHQVRTLPTEFSSDGETLRGHFVLPLGEGPFPGIVKFHGIPGSPDQVSGAATLLAQAGFAVLTFDFRGFRDSEGYFTLSGQIDDARAAITHLLESDLTVDTWSGIYAASWGAAVAICALAEDKRIDAVCLRAPVFDTLWFSQLPLVRASAESLRDTDSTQMRGLDDPEIFERTLEKMVEDSRVHNPIHEVSKISPRPLLIVHGTDDIGIPLAGVKRLYELAGEPKDLVVVEGADHNLSDPRAYEITVNTIVEWFKKQWNP
;
A
#
# COMPACT_ATOMS: atom_id res chain seq x y z
N MET A 1 10.17 2.54 24.31
CA MET A 1 9.56 2.87 22.98
C MET A 1 10.54 3.79 22.27
N HIS A 2 11.09 3.38 21.16
CA HIS A 2 11.86 4.29 20.34
C HIS A 2 10.93 5.36 19.81
N GLN A 3 11.22 6.62 20.10
CA GLN A 3 10.48 7.75 19.56
C GLN A 3 10.80 7.86 18.07
N VAL A 4 9.85 8.30 17.28
CA VAL A 4 10.02 8.63 15.86
C VAL A 4 9.78 10.13 15.68
N ARG A 5 10.31 10.70 14.60
CA ARG A 5 9.99 12.06 14.18
C ARG A 5 9.20 12.00 12.88
N THR A 6 8.31 12.94 12.68
CA THR A 6 7.51 13.07 11.45
C THR A 6 7.81 14.39 10.78
N LEU A 7 7.93 14.37 9.46
CA LEU A 7 8.10 15.54 8.62
C LEU A 7 6.99 15.52 7.56
N PRO A 8 6.13 16.55 7.51
CA PRO A 8 5.16 16.67 6.43
C PRO A 8 5.89 16.80 5.10
N THR A 9 5.31 16.25 4.04
CA THR A 9 5.83 16.35 2.69
C THR A 9 4.70 16.38 1.68
N GLU A 10 4.97 16.96 0.52
CA GLU A 10 4.09 16.92 -0.64
C GLU A 10 4.92 16.71 -1.91
N PHE A 11 4.30 16.12 -2.92
CA PHE A 11 4.91 15.89 -4.23
C PHE A 11 3.85 15.87 -5.32
N SER A 12 4.26 16.06 -6.56
CA SER A 12 3.35 16.09 -7.70
C SER A 12 3.25 14.73 -8.39
N SER A 13 2.04 14.38 -8.81
CA SER A 13 1.75 13.22 -9.65
C SER A 13 0.75 13.62 -10.73
N ASP A 14 1.20 13.67 -11.98
CA ASP A 14 0.37 14.02 -13.14
C ASP A 14 -0.47 15.31 -12.95
N GLY A 15 0.18 16.35 -12.38
CA GLY A 15 -0.44 17.64 -12.11
C GLY A 15 -1.22 17.77 -10.81
N GLU A 16 -1.45 16.68 -10.10
CA GLU A 16 -2.09 16.65 -8.79
C GLU A 16 -1.06 16.73 -7.66
N THR A 17 -1.39 17.41 -6.57
CA THR A 17 -0.55 17.47 -5.36
C THR A 17 -0.95 16.36 -4.39
N LEU A 18 -0.01 15.49 -4.07
CA LEU A 18 -0.18 14.44 -3.07
C LEU A 18 0.48 14.83 -1.76
N ARG A 19 -0.17 14.55 -0.63
CA ARG A 19 0.26 14.95 0.71
C ARG A 19 0.50 13.76 1.60
N GLY A 20 1.57 13.87 2.38
CA GLY A 20 1.99 12.79 3.26
C GLY A 20 3.04 13.20 4.27
N HIS A 21 3.74 12.20 4.79
CA HIS A 21 4.76 12.39 5.81
C HIS A 21 5.93 11.43 5.59
N PHE A 22 7.13 11.90 5.90
CA PHE A 22 8.21 11.02 6.27
C PHE A 22 8.12 10.70 7.77
N VAL A 23 8.07 9.42 8.11
CA VAL A 23 8.21 8.92 9.48
C VAL A 23 9.62 8.36 9.62
N LEU A 24 10.41 8.98 10.50
CA LEU A 24 11.85 8.79 10.56
C LEU A 24 12.29 8.22 11.92
N PRO A 25 13.35 7.43 11.94
CA PRO A 25 14.04 7.11 13.19
C PRO A 25 14.52 8.39 13.90
N LEU A 26 14.78 8.28 15.20
CA LEU A 26 15.60 9.31 15.88
C LEU A 26 17.07 9.13 15.49
N GLY A 27 17.76 10.24 15.30
CA GLY A 27 19.17 10.27 14.92
C GLY A 27 19.41 10.98 13.60
N GLU A 28 20.65 10.91 13.15
CA GLU A 28 21.08 11.48 11.87
C GLU A 28 20.98 10.41 10.78
N GLY A 29 20.35 10.78 9.64
CA GLY A 29 20.27 9.93 8.44
C GLY A 29 21.49 10.03 7.55
N PRO A 30 21.42 9.58 6.29
CA PRO A 30 20.22 9.03 5.66
C PRO A 30 19.91 7.60 6.13
N PHE A 31 18.64 7.17 5.96
CA PHE A 31 18.14 5.85 6.37
C PHE A 31 17.69 5.03 5.16
N PRO A 32 17.65 3.67 5.24
CA PRO A 32 17.02 2.87 4.19
C PRO A 32 15.53 3.28 4.03
N GLY A 33 15.09 3.50 2.79
CA GLY A 33 13.79 4.08 2.50
C GLY A 33 12.71 3.03 2.25
N ILE A 34 11.51 3.24 2.78
CA ILE A 34 10.32 2.43 2.47
C ILE A 34 9.16 3.36 2.09
N VAL A 35 8.51 3.11 0.94
CA VAL A 35 7.23 3.75 0.64
C VAL A 35 6.10 2.87 1.16
N LYS A 36 5.14 3.47 1.87
CA LYS A 36 3.94 2.80 2.38
C LYS A 36 2.72 3.18 1.54
N PHE A 37 2.05 2.19 0.95
CA PHE A 37 0.79 2.35 0.24
C PHE A 37 -0.39 1.87 1.08
N HIS A 38 -1.39 2.74 1.25
CA HIS A 38 -2.59 2.43 2.02
C HIS A 38 -3.65 1.70 1.19
N GLY A 39 -4.60 1.03 1.86
CA GLY A 39 -5.78 0.40 1.25
C GLY A 39 -6.92 1.40 1.01
N ILE A 40 -8.13 0.90 0.78
CA ILE A 40 -9.36 1.71 0.65
C ILE A 40 -10.21 1.54 1.93
N PRO A 41 -10.56 2.63 2.60
CA PRO A 41 -10.07 4.01 2.43
C PRO A 41 -8.69 4.23 3.04
N GLY A 42 -8.12 3.22 3.68
CA GLY A 42 -6.92 3.33 4.50
C GLY A 42 -7.20 3.96 5.87
N SER A 43 -6.15 4.11 6.68
CA SER A 43 -6.25 4.82 7.96
C SER A 43 -6.06 6.32 7.73
N PRO A 44 -6.90 7.18 8.34
CA PRO A 44 -6.67 8.63 8.38
C PRO A 44 -5.33 8.99 9.04
N ASP A 45 -4.89 8.17 10.00
CA ASP A 45 -3.58 8.34 10.63
C ASP A 45 -2.49 7.63 9.82
N GLN A 46 -1.87 8.39 8.92
CA GLN A 46 -0.79 7.90 8.06
C GLN A 46 0.47 7.52 8.82
N VAL A 47 0.74 8.19 9.94
CA VAL A 47 2.02 8.09 10.66
C VAL A 47 2.04 6.98 11.72
N SER A 48 0.89 6.37 12.03
CA SER A 48 0.76 5.28 13.00
C SER A 48 0.97 3.88 12.40
N GLY A 49 0.84 2.87 13.22
CA GLY A 49 0.86 1.46 12.83
C GLY A 49 2.17 1.08 12.14
N ALA A 50 2.09 0.49 10.96
CA ALA A 50 3.26 -0.04 10.26
C ALA A 50 4.33 1.03 9.96
N ALA A 51 3.95 2.28 9.67
CA ALA A 51 4.90 3.36 9.40
C ALA A 51 5.76 3.65 10.64
N THR A 52 5.13 3.80 11.81
CA THR A 52 5.86 4.00 13.08
C THR A 52 6.76 2.82 13.41
N LEU A 53 6.28 1.58 13.24
CA LEU A 53 7.03 0.40 13.61
C LEU A 53 8.24 0.16 12.70
N LEU A 54 8.12 0.41 11.40
CA LEU A 54 9.23 0.39 10.46
C LEU A 54 10.24 1.51 10.76
N ALA A 55 9.77 2.71 11.10
CA ALA A 55 10.66 3.80 11.49
C ALA A 55 11.40 3.49 12.81
N GLN A 56 10.73 2.88 13.79
CA GLN A 56 11.37 2.39 15.02
C GLN A 56 12.42 1.29 14.75
N ALA A 57 12.25 0.57 13.65
CA ALA A 57 13.20 -0.47 13.20
C ALA A 57 14.39 0.07 12.38
N GLY A 58 14.44 1.39 12.13
CA GLY A 58 15.57 2.06 11.47
C GLY A 58 15.32 2.49 10.04
N PHE A 59 14.09 2.44 9.52
CA PHE A 59 13.75 2.83 8.15
C PHE A 59 13.16 4.26 8.09
N ALA A 60 13.49 5.02 7.04
CA ALA A 60 12.72 6.20 6.67
C ALA A 60 11.47 5.75 5.91
N VAL A 61 10.29 6.07 6.42
CA VAL A 61 9.03 5.63 5.80
C VAL A 61 8.29 6.82 5.21
N LEU A 62 8.17 6.86 3.88
CA LEU A 62 7.26 7.76 3.19
C LEU A 62 5.86 7.17 3.21
N THR A 63 4.92 7.84 3.84
CA THR A 63 3.50 7.53 3.82
C THR A 63 2.73 8.72 3.30
N PHE A 64 1.71 8.51 2.48
CA PHE A 64 0.94 9.57 1.82
C PHE A 64 -0.47 9.07 1.52
N ASP A 65 -1.36 10.00 1.19
CA ASP A 65 -2.67 9.68 0.66
C ASP A 65 -2.63 9.69 -0.87
N PHE A 66 -3.10 8.60 -1.48
CA PHE A 66 -3.32 8.54 -2.93
C PHE A 66 -4.30 9.62 -3.38
N ARG A 67 -4.26 9.98 -4.67
CA ARG A 67 -5.22 10.93 -5.25
C ARG A 67 -6.66 10.63 -4.87
N GLY A 68 -7.42 11.66 -4.60
CA GLY A 68 -8.80 11.57 -4.21
C GLY A 68 -9.05 11.17 -2.75
N PHE A 69 -8.01 10.91 -1.96
CA PHE A 69 -8.16 10.67 -0.53
C PHE A 69 -7.73 11.87 0.29
N ARG A 70 -8.57 12.20 1.28
CA ARG A 70 -8.30 13.23 2.31
C ARG A 70 -7.73 14.53 1.74
N ASP A 71 -6.49 14.87 2.10
CA ASP A 71 -5.85 16.14 1.70
C ASP A 71 -5.16 16.09 0.33
N SER A 72 -4.98 14.91 -0.28
CA SER A 72 -4.43 14.78 -1.64
C SER A 72 -5.43 15.22 -2.69
N GLU A 73 -4.95 15.83 -3.76
CA GLU A 73 -5.77 16.34 -4.87
C GLU A 73 -6.26 15.22 -5.79
N GLY A 74 -7.02 15.58 -6.82
CA GLY A 74 -7.56 14.65 -7.81
C GLY A 74 -8.77 13.85 -7.35
N TYR A 75 -9.11 12.84 -8.14
CA TYR A 75 -10.17 11.88 -7.87
C TYR A 75 -9.64 10.46 -7.96
N PHE A 76 -10.29 9.55 -7.24
CA PHE A 76 -9.92 8.14 -7.26
C PHE A 76 -10.01 7.54 -8.68
N THR A 77 -8.91 6.98 -9.15
CA THR A 77 -8.82 6.07 -10.29
C THR A 77 -7.67 5.09 -10.06
N LEU A 78 -7.80 3.83 -10.47
CA LEU A 78 -6.70 2.86 -10.31
C LEU A 78 -5.48 3.26 -11.15
N SER A 79 -5.71 3.66 -12.40
CA SER A 79 -4.62 4.12 -13.29
C SER A 79 -3.86 5.30 -12.68
N GLY A 80 -4.58 6.30 -12.17
CA GLY A 80 -3.95 7.45 -11.53
C GLY A 80 -3.19 7.08 -10.25
N GLN A 81 -3.71 6.15 -9.43
CA GLN A 81 -2.97 5.69 -8.25
C GLN A 81 -1.70 4.91 -8.59
N ILE A 82 -1.66 4.24 -9.75
CA ILE A 82 -0.43 3.63 -10.26
C ILE A 82 0.62 4.70 -10.59
N ASP A 83 0.21 5.82 -11.17
CA ASP A 83 1.09 6.97 -11.42
C ASP A 83 1.52 7.64 -10.11
N ASP A 84 0.62 7.76 -9.13
CA ASP A 84 0.93 8.24 -7.77
C ASP A 84 1.98 7.37 -7.09
N ALA A 85 1.86 6.04 -7.23
CA ALA A 85 2.84 5.10 -6.68
C ALA A 85 4.23 5.32 -7.28
N ARG A 86 4.33 5.53 -8.60
CA ARG A 86 5.59 5.83 -9.30
C ARG A 86 6.17 7.19 -8.88
N ALA A 87 5.30 8.20 -8.72
CA ALA A 87 5.70 9.52 -8.22
C ALA A 87 6.22 9.44 -6.78
N ALA A 88 5.55 8.68 -5.90
CA ALA A 88 6.00 8.45 -4.54
C ALA A 88 7.35 7.72 -4.46
N ILE A 89 7.58 6.74 -5.34
CA ILE A 89 8.88 6.07 -5.47
C ILE A 89 9.95 7.09 -5.86
N THR A 90 9.68 7.95 -6.85
CA THR A 90 10.61 9.02 -7.25
C THR A 90 10.90 9.95 -6.09
N HIS A 91 9.86 10.43 -5.40
CA HIS A 91 10.01 11.34 -4.26
C HIS A 91 10.82 10.73 -3.10
N LEU A 92 10.66 9.41 -2.84
CA LEU A 92 11.49 8.73 -1.86
C LEU A 92 12.97 8.68 -2.29
N LEU A 93 13.23 8.28 -3.53
CA LEU A 93 14.59 8.06 -4.05
C LEU A 93 15.38 9.36 -4.24
N GLU A 94 14.70 10.49 -4.47
CA GLU A 94 15.31 11.81 -4.59
C GLU A 94 15.48 12.54 -3.25
N SER A 95 15.02 11.92 -2.14
CA SER A 95 15.09 12.54 -0.82
C SER A 95 16.45 12.37 -0.16
N ASP A 96 17.02 13.44 0.37
CA ASP A 96 18.23 13.42 1.21
C ASP A 96 18.04 12.64 2.55
N LEU A 97 16.79 12.25 2.86
CA LEU A 97 16.46 11.48 4.07
C LEU A 97 16.73 9.99 3.91
N THR A 98 16.92 9.53 2.68
CA THR A 98 17.06 8.10 2.34
C THR A 98 18.41 7.80 1.69
N VAL A 99 18.92 6.59 1.93
CA VAL A 99 20.10 6.10 1.20
C VAL A 99 19.74 5.82 -0.25
N ASP A 100 20.70 5.96 -1.15
CA ASP A 100 20.56 5.66 -2.58
C ASP A 100 20.82 4.19 -2.94
N THR A 101 21.25 3.39 -1.96
CA THR A 101 21.69 2.00 -2.15
C THR A 101 20.59 0.96 -1.96
N TRP A 102 19.46 1.33 -1.35
CA TRP A 102 18.36 0.40 -1.11
C TRP A 102 17.04 1.11 -0.84
N SER A 103 15.96 0.51 -1.34
CA SER A 103 14.60 0.96 -1.10
C SER A 103 13.58 -0.19 -1.10
N GLY A 104 12.51 -0.03 -0.33
CA GLY A 104 11.44 -1.01 -0.22
C GLY A 104 10.04 -0.43 -0.40
N ILE A 105 9.07 -1.31 -0.63
CA ILE A 105 7.64 -0.98 -0.57
C ILE A 105 6.95 -1.88 0.46
N TYR A 106 6.17 -1.23 1.34
CA TYR A 106 5.14 -1.88 2.13
C TYR A 106 3.77 -1.44 1.64
N ALA A 107 2.94 -2.37 1.21
CA ALA A 107 1.62 -2.07 0.68
C ALA A 107 0.55 -2.98 1.27
N ALA A 108 -0.66 -2.45 1.53
CA ALA A 108 -1.74 -3.20 2.15
C ALA A 108 -3.03 -3.15 1.32
N SER A 109 -3.75 -4.28 1.26
CA SER A 109 -5.08 -4.36 0.65
C SER A 109 -5.09 -3.86 -0.79
N TRP A 110 -5.90 -2.85 -1.12
CA TRP A 110 -5.92 -2.19 -2.43
C TRP A 110 -4.58 -1.58 -2.81
N GLY A 111 -3.88 -0.94 -1.86
CA GLY A 111 -2.56 -0.38 -2.11
C GLY A 111 -1.54 -1.44 -2.56
N ALA A 112 -1.72 -2.70 -2.16
CA ALA A 112 -0.90 -3.81 -2.65
C ALA A 112 -1.18 -4.12 -4.12
N ALA A 113 -2.44 -4.02 -4.58
CA ALA A 113 -2.75 -4.13 -6.00
C ALA A 113 -2.11 -3.00 -6.82
N VAL A 114 -2.21 -1.75 -6.32
CA VAL A 114 -1.54 -0.60 -6.92
C VAL A 114 -0.03 -0.83 -7.00
N ALA A 115 0.60 -1.31 -5.92
CA ALA A 115 2.03 -1.61 -5.88
C ALA A 115 2.44 -2.63 -6.94
N ILE A 116 1.71 -3.74 -7.06
CA ILE A 116 2.00 -4.79 -8.06
C ILE A 116 1.95 -4.21 -9.47
N CYS A 117 0.89 -3.46 -9.80
CA CYS A 117 0.71 -2.88 -11.13
C CYS A 117 1.75 -1.79 -11.44
N ALA A 118 2.11 -0.95 -10.48
CA ALA A 118 3.17 0.06 -10.64
C ALA A 118 4.54 -0.59 -10.87
N LEU A 119 4.87 -1.61 -10.05
CA LEU A 119 6.15 -2.31 -10.08
C LEU A 119 6.30 -3.28 -11.26
N ALA A 120 5.25 -3.56 -12.01
CA ALA A 120 5.35 -4.33 -13.24
C ALA A 120 6.30 -3.66 -14.25
N GLU A 121 6.32 -2.33 -14.27
CA GLU A 121 7.16 -1.53 -15.16
C GLU A 121 8.26 -0.79 -14.41
N ASP A 122 8.01 -0.31 -13.19
CA ASP A 122 9.01 0.37 -12.36
C ASP A 122 9.93 -0.64 -11.65
N LYS A 123 11.22 -0.56 -11.91
CA LYS A 123 12.23 -1.52 -11.41
C LYS A 123 13.15 -0.93 -10.33
N ARG A 124 12.87 0.30 -9.86
CA ARG A 124 13.76 1.03 -8.95
C ARG A 124 13.70 0.59 -7.49
N ILE A 125 12.75 -0.27 -7.12
CA ILE A 125 12.55 -0.78 -5.76
C ILE A 125 13.25 -2.14 -5.60
N ASP A 126 13.91 -2.37 -4.48
CA ASP A 126 14.71 -3.56 -4.21
C ASP A 126 13.93 -4.67 -3.49
N ALA A 127 12.93 -4.32 -2.66
CA ALA A 127 12.18 -5.30 -1.88
C ALA A 127 10.69 -4.92 -1.74
N VAL A 128 9.79 -5.92 -1.80
CA VAL A 128 8.33 -5.69 -1.82
C VAL A 128 7.65 -6.54 -0.76
N CYS A 129 6.91 -5.89 0.15
CA CYS A 129 6.09 -6.56 1.15
C CYS A 129 4.61 -6.17 0.98
N LEU A 130 3.76 -7.17 0.79
CA LEU A 130 2.33 -7.01 0.55
C LEU A 130 1.54 -7.64 1.70
N ARG A 131 0.65 -6.88 2.36
CA ARG A 131 -0.25 -7.39 3.38
C ARG A 131 -1.68 -7.44 2.87
N ALA A 132 -2.33 -8.61 3.01
CA ALA A 132 -3.71 -8.85 2.61
C ALA A 132 -4.04 -8.26 1.21
N PRO A 133 -3.24 -8.60 0.17
CA PRO A 133 -3.33 -7.95 -1.14
C PRO A 133 -4.65 -8.25 -1.83
N VAL A 134 -5.28 -7.23 -2.41
CA VAL A 134 -6.29 -7.44 -3.45
C VAL A 134 -5.59 -8.12 -4.62
N PHE A 135 -5.86 -9.40 -4.81
CA PHE A 135 -5.16 -10.26 -5.77
C PHE A 135 -5.67 -10.08 -7.21
N ASP A 136 -6.92 -9.67 -7.37
CA ASP A 136 -7.61 -9.46 -8.64
C ASP A 136 -8.49 -8.21 -8.53
N THR A 137 -8.07 -7.13 -9.18
CA THR A 137 -8.78 -5.84 -9.14
C THR A 137 -10.12 -5.90 -9.83
N LEU A 138 -10.25 -6.68 -10.91
CA LEU A 138 -11.52 -6.79 -11.63
C LEU A 138 -12.56 -7.57 -10.81
N TRP A 139 -12.16 -8.69 -10.22
CA TRP A 139 -13.01 -9.41 -9.27
C TRP A 139 -13.42 -8.51 -8.10
N PHE A 140 -12.46 -7.83 -7.48
CA PHE A 140 -12.71 -6.96 -6.32
C PHE A 140 -13.66 -5.82 -6.65
N SER A 141 -13.43 -5.10 -7.77
CA SER A 141 -14.25 -3.94 -8.17
C SER A 141 -15.72 -4.29 -8.45
N GLN A 142 -16.01 -5.55 -8.74
CA GLN A 142 -17.36 -6.05 -9.00
C GLN A 142 -18.08 -6.60 -7.76
N LEU A 143 -17.42 -6.65 -6.60
CA LEU A 143 -18.05 -7.10 -5.37
C LEU A 143 -19.10 -6.11 -4.90
N PRO A 144 -20.31 -6.56 -4.51
CA PRO A 144 -21.31 -5.69 -3.88
C PRO A 144 -20.78 -4.96 -2.64
N LEU A 145 -19.83 -5.58 -1.94
CA LEU A 145 -19.15 -5.01 -0.78
C LEU A 145 -18.43 -3.68 -1.11
N VAL A 146 -17.86 -3.52 -2.31
CA VAL A 146 -17.15 -2.29 -2.70
C VAL A 146 -18.11 -1.11 -2.73
N ARG A 147 -19.27 -1.26 -3.42
CA ARG A 147 -20.32 -0.22 -3.43
C ARG A 147 -20.83 0.05 -2.01
N ALA A 148 -21.18 -1.00 -1.26
CA ALA A 148 -21.71 -0.85 0.10
C ALA A 148 -20.69 -0.14 1.04
N SER A 149 -19.39 -0.42 0.88
CA SER A 149 -18.35 0.26 1.64
C SER A 149 -18.22 1.75 1.25
N ALA A 150 -18.31 2.07 -0.04
CA ALA A 150 -18.28 3.45 -0.52
C ALA A 150 -19.50 4.24 -0.04
N GLU A 151 -20.71 3.62 -0.07
CA GLU A 151 -21.93 4.20 0.47
C GLU A 151 -21.83 4.44 1.98
N SER A 152 -21.33 3.45 2.73
CA SER A 152 -21.10 3.59 4.18
C SER A 152 -20.09 4.71 4.49
N LEU A 153 -19.02 4.81 3.70
CA LEU A 153 -18.03 5.87 3.87
C LEU A 153 -18.64 7.26 3.59
N ARG A 154 -19.41 7.39 2.49
CA ARG A 154 -20.16 8.62 2.21
C ARG A 154 -21.06 9.05 3.36
N ASP A 155 -21.77 8.09 3.95
CA ASP A 155 -22.77 8.35 4.99
C ASP A 155 -22.14 8.62 6.37
N THR A 156 -20.91 8.14 6.61
CA THR A 156 -20.21 8.31 7.89
C THR A 156 -19.17 9.43 7.85
N ASP A 157 -18.38 9.52 6.81
CA ASP A 157 -17.33 10.55 6.64
C ASP A 157 -16.92 10.69 5.16
N SER A 158 -17.69 11.48 4.39
CA SER A 158 -17.43 11.72 2.97
C SER A 158 -16.09 12.44 2.70
N THR A 159 -15.47 13.03 3.73
CA THR A 159 -14.19 13.74 3.59
C THR A 159 -13.02 12.79 3.36
N GLN A 160 -13.18 11.50 3.67
CA GLN A 160 -12.15 10.49 3.45
C GLN A 160 -11.84 10.23 1.98
N MET A 161 -12.80 10.50 1.09
CA MET A 161 -12.62 10.31 -0.35
C MET A 161 -13.41 11.36 -1.12
N ARG A 162 -12.72 12.12 -1.96
CA ARG A 162 -13.29 13.25 -2.71
C ARG A 162 -14.38 12.81 -3.67
N GLY A 163 -15.50 13.51 -3.63
CA GLY A 163 -16.62 13.33 -4.55
C GLY A 163 -17.61 12.23 -4.17
N LEU A 164 -17.48 11.60 -2.99
CA LEU A 164 -18.45 10.60 -2.54
C LEU A 164 -19.87 11.17 -2.34
N ASP A 165 -19.99 12.44 -2.00
CA ASP A 165 -21.25 13.17 -1.80
C ASP A 165 -21.85 13.71 -3.10
N ASP A 166 -21.11 13.67 -4.21
CA ASP A 166 -21.63 13.98 -5.55
C ASP A 166 -22.08 12.68 -6.25
N PRO A 167 -23.39 12.50 -6.55
CA PRO A 167 -23.88 11.26 -7.14
C PRO A 167 -23.25 10.92 -8.51
N GLU A 168 -22.92 11.93 -9.33
CA GLU A 168 -22.31 11.70 -10.64
C GLU A 168 -20.86 11.23 -10.50
N ILE A 169 -20.12 11.89 -9.62
CA ILE A 169 -18.72 11.51 -9.34
C ILE A 169 -18.67 10.13 -8.66
N PHE A 170 -19.60 9.85 -7.74
CA PHE A 170 -19.71 8.56 -7.06
C PHE A 170 -19.88 7.40 -8.06
N GLU A 171 -20.87 7.48 -8.95
CA GLU A 171 -21.12 6.44 -9.94
C GLU A 171 -19.93 6.31 -10.91
N ARG A 172 -19.41 7.44 -11.40
CA ARG A 172 -18.25 7.45 -12.28
C ARG A 172 -17.01 6.83 -11.64
N THR A 173 -16.80 7.04 -10.34
CA THR A 173 -15.68 6.43 -9.59
C THR A 173 -15.78 4.90 -9.60
N LEU A 174 -16.98 4.35 -9.33
CA LEU A 174 -17.19 2.90 -9.34
C LEU A 174 -17.05 2.31 -10.75
N GLU A 175 -17.60 2.99 -11.77
CA GLU A 175 -17.44 2.59 -13.17
C GLU A 175 -15.97 2.60 -13.59
N LYS A 176 -15.24 3.66 -13.26
CA LYS A 176 -13.85 3.82 -13.59
C LYS A 176 -12.96 2.79 -12.90
N MET A 177 -13.28 2.43 -11.65
CA MET A 177 -12.61 1.34 -10.95
C MET A 177 -12.69 0.01 -11.71
N VAL A 178 -13.87 -0.32 -12.28
CA VAL A 178 -14.06 -1.52 -13.10
C VAL A 178 -13.32 -1.42 -14.43
N GLU A 179 -13.39 -0.27 -15.10
CA GLU A 179 -12.71 -0.05 -16.38
C GLU A 179 -11.19 -0.21 -16.25
N ASP A 180 -10.58 0.47 -15.29
CA ASP A 180 -9.14 0.43 -15.05
C ASP A 180 -8.70 -0.99 -14.65
N SER A 181 -9.53 -1.72 -13.89
CA SER A 181 -9.25 -3.08 -13.44
C SER A 181 -9.21 -4.11 -14.59
N ARG A 182 -9.76 -3.80 -15.75
CA ARG A 182 -9.60 -4.62 -16.96
C ARG A 182 -8.21 -4.50 -17.59
N VAL A 183 -7.54 -3.39 -17.31
CA VAL A 183 -6.20 -3.09 -17.84
C VAL A 183 -5.12 -3.44 -16.81
N HIS A 184 -5.37 -3.06 -15.54
CA HIS A 184 -4.42 -3.20 -14.43
C HIS A 184 -4.91 -4.25 -13.45
N ASN A 185 -4.33 -5.45 -13.53
CA ASN A 185 -4.75 -6.55 -12.68
C ASN A 185 -3.54 -7.31 -12.09
N PRO A 186 -3.42 -7.37 -10.74
CA PRO A 186 -2.29 -8.01 -10.06
C PRO A 186 -1.98 -9.43 -10.51
N ILE A 187 -2.99 -10.27 -10.77
CA ILE A 187 -2.75 -11.67 -11.21
C ILE A 187 -2.04 -11.78 -12.56
N HIS A 188 -2.07 -10.72 -13.38
CA HIS A 188 -1.37 -10.66 -14.66
C HIS A 188 0.00 -9.99 -14.57
N GLU A 189 0.25 -9.26 -13.47
CA GLU A 189 1.42 -8.41 -13.32
C GLU A 189 2.43 -8.92 -12.27
N VAL A 190 2.00 -9.71 -11.29
CA VAL A 190 2.82 -10.10 -10.13
C VAL A 190 4.12 -10.81 -10.50
N SER A 191 4.13 -11.59 -11.59
CA SER A 191 5.33 -12.28 -12.07
C SER A 191 6.45 -11.31 -12.47
N LYS A 192 6.12 -10.07 -12.84
CA LYS A 192 7.07 -9.04 -13.24
C LYS A 192 7.79 -8.38 -12.05
N ILE A 193 7.39 -8.68 -10.80
CA ILE A 193 8.11 -8.25 -9.60
C ILE A 193 9.48 -8.93 -9.53
N SER A 194 9.56 -10.22 -9.89
CA SER A 194 10.82 -10.96 -9.94
C SER A 194 11.87 -10.21 -10.81
N PRO A 195 13.17 -10.23 -10.44
CA PRO A 195 13.81 -11.02 -9.37
C PRO A 195 13.84 -10.32 -7.98
N ARG A 196 13.04 -9.28 -7.76
CA ARG A 196 12.98 -8.58 -6.48
C ARG A 196 12.32 -9.47 -5.41
N PRO A 197 12.87 -9.56 -4.18
CA PRO A 197 12.26 -10.29 -3.09
C PRO A 197 10.84 -9.81 -2.82
N LEU A 198 9.92 -10.76 -2.72
CA LEU A 198 8.50 -10.53 -2.44
C LEU A 198 8.08 -11.28 -1.18
N LEU A 199 7.57 -10.55 -0.19
CA LEU A 199 6.83 -11.14 0.93
C LEU A 199 5.34 -10.86 0.77
N ILE A 200 4.50 -11.90 0.91
CA ILE A 200 3.06 -11.75 1.08
C ILE A 200 2.70 -12.21 2.49
N VAL A 201 1.99 -11.37 3.26
CA VAL A 201 1.44 -11.72 4.58
C VAL A 201 -0.07 -11.64 4.51
N HIS A 202 -0.76 -12.71 4.95
CA HIS A 202 -2.22 -12.79 4.88
C HIS A 202 -2.81 -13.55 6.07
N GLY A 203 -4.04 -13.19 6.47
CA GLY A 203 -4.72 -13.81 7.59
C GLY A 203 -5.66 -14.95 7.18
N THR A 204 -5.88 -15.93 8.10
CA THR A 204 -6.86 -16.99 7.87
C THR A 204 -8.30 -16.51 7.92
N ASP A 205 -8.56 -15.45 8.70
CA ASP A 205 -9.90 -14.96 9.02
C ASP A 205 -10.29 -13.71 8.20
N ASP A 206 -9.50 -13.40 7.15
CA ASP A 206 -9.83 -12.33 6.21
C ASP A 206 -10.98 -12.74 5.28
N ILE A 207 -12.18 -12.31 5.64
CA ILE A 207 -13.40 -12.58 4.85
C ILE A 207 -13.56 -11.67 3.63
N GLY A 208 -12.86 -10.53 3.60
CA GLY A 208 -12.92 -9.56 2.50
C GLY A 208 -12.03 -9.96 1.32
N ILE A 209 -10.88 -10.54 1.62
CA ILE A 209 -9.91 -11.01 0.62
C ILE A 209 -9.65 -12.51 0.87
N PRO A 210 -10.26 -13.42 0.11
CA PRO A 210 -10.12 -14.86 0.32
C PRO A 210 -8.67 -15.34 0.20
N LEU A 211 -8.19 -16.11 1.19
CA LEU A 211 -6.85 -16.69 1.21
C LEU A 211 -6.54 -17.52 -0.07
N ALA A 212 -7.54 -18.17 -0.65
CA ALA A 212 -7.38 -18.94 -1.89
C ALA A 212 -6.91 -18.05 -3.05
N GLY A 213 -7.45 -16.82 -3.18
CA GLY A 213 -7.03 -15.86 -4.19
C GLY A 213 -5.61 -15.36 -3.95
N VAL A 214 -5.25 -15.11 -2.70
CA VAL A 214 -3.87 -14.70 -2.33
C VAL A 214 -2.86 -15.82 -2.58
N LYS A 215 -3.21 -17.08 -2.30
CA LYS A 215 -2.39 -18.25 -2.68
C LYS A 215 -2.20 -18.32 -4.20
N ARG A 216 -3.25 -18.04 -4.98
CA ARG A 216 -3.16 -18.00 -6.45
C ARG A 216 -2.23 -16.89 -6.91
N LEU A 217 -2.30 -15.68 -6.30
CA LEU A 217 -1.36 -14.58 -6.58
C LEU A 217 0.09 -15.00 -6.29
N TYR A 218 0.31 -15.65 -5.13
CA TYR A 218 1.63 -16.16 -4.75
C TYR A 218 2.15 -17.20 -5.76
N GLU A 219 1.31 -18.14 -6.21
CA GLU A 219 1.71 -19.13 -7.23
C GLU A 219 2.19 -18.47 -8.53
N LEU A 220 1.54 -17.38 -8.94
CA LEU A 220 1.87 -16.63 -10.16
C LEU A 220 3.11 -15.74 -10.03
N ALA A 221 3.47 -15.36 -8.81
CA ALA A 221 4.67 -14.57 -8.55
C ALA A 221 5.94 -15.36 -8.89
N GLY A 222 6.96 -14.66 -9.41
CA GLY A 222 8.29 -15.23 -9.63
C GLY A 222 9.14 -15.23 -8.36
N GLU A 223 10.24 -16.01 -8.38
CA GLU A 223 11.21 -16.07 -7.27
C GLU A 223 12.12 -14.81 -7.22
N PRO A 224 12.67 -14.46 -6.02
CA PRO A 224 12.41 -15.06 -4.71
C PRO A 224 11.11 -14.54 -4.07
N LYS A 225 10.35 -15.41 -3.42
CA LYS A 225 9.07 -15.06 -2.80
C LYS A 225 8.79 -15.87 -1.55
N ASP A 226 8.13 -15.24 -0.58
CA ASP A 226 7.65 -15.85 0.65
C ASP A 226 6.15 -15.57 0.83
N LEU A 227 5.41 -16.55 1.39
CA LEU A 227 4.03 -16.39 1.85
C LEU A 227 3.93 -16.76 3.32
N VAL A 228 3.52 -15.82 4.16
CA VAL A 228 3.24 -16.06 5.57
C VAL A 228 1.74 -15.95 5.81
N VAL A 229 1.14 -17.03 6.27
CA VAL A 229 -0.28 -17.08 6.67
C VAL A 229 -0.37 -17.00 8.18
N VAL A 230 -1.06 -15.96 8.68
CA VAL A 230 -1.21 -15.69 10.11
C VAL A 230 -2.57 -16.21 10.57
N GLU A 231 -2.54 -17.17 11.48
CA GLU A 231 -3.75 -17.78 12.05
C GLU A 231 -4.54 -16.77 12.86
N GLY A 232 -5.87 -16.69 12.66
CA GLY A 232 -6.77 -15.80 13.36
C GLY A 232 -6.66 -14.32 12.95
N ALA A 233 -5.81 -13.97 12.00
CA ALA A 233 -5.75 -12.60 11.49
C ALA A 233 -6.92 -12.31 10.55
N ASP A 234 -7.71 -11.29 10.87
CA ASP A 234 -8.70 -10.70 9.97
C ASP A 234 -8.06 -9.59 9.10
N HIS A 235 -8.86 -8.99 8.20
CA HIS A 235 -8.39 -7.94 7.29
C HIS A 235 -7.80 -6.73 8.02
N ASN A 236 -8.38 -6.36 9.17
CA ASN A 236 -8.02 -5.19 9.96
C ASN A 236 -6.99 -5.47 11.05
N LEU A 237 -6.60 -6.75 11.23
CA LEU A 237 -5.73 -7.19 12.32
C LEU A 237 -6.30 -6.84 13.70
N SER A 238 -7.59 -7.13 13.90
CA SER A 238 -8.32 -6.79 15.13
C SER A 238 -7.84 -7.58 16.34
N ASP A 239 -7.33 -8.80 16.15
CA ASP A 239 -6.71 -9.59 17.20
C ASP A 239 -5.30 -9.09 17.51
N PRO A 240 -4.98 -8.70 18.78
CA PRO A 240 -3.70 -8.13 19.15
C PRO A 240 -2.51 -9.08 18.90
N ARG A 241 -2.70 -10.40 19.05
CA ARG A 241 -1.64 -11.39 18.83
C ARG A 241 -1.37 -11.56 17.34
N ALA A 242 -2.42 -11.62 16.54
CA ALA A 242 -2.28 -11.66 15.08
C ALA A 242 -1.64 -10.39 14.53
N TYR A 243 -1.99 -9.23 15.09
CA TYR A 243 -1.34 -7.96 14.80
C TYR A 243 0.16 -8.00 15.10
N GLU A 244 0.54 -8.42 16.31
CA GLU A 244 1.95 -8.51 16.72
C GLU A 244 2.75 -9.45 15.82
N ILE A 245 2.23 -10.64 15.52
CA ILE A 245 2.87 -11.60 14.61
C ILE A 245 3.06 -11.00 13.23
N THR A 246 2.01 -10.39 12.67
CA THR A 246 2.03 -9.79 11.33
C THR A 246 3.09 -8.70 11.25
N VAL A 247 3.08 -7.77 12.20
CA VAL A 247 4.00 -6.63 12.17
C VAL A 247 5.45 -7.06 12.38
N ASN A 248 5.69 -7.96 13.35
CA ASN A 248 7.04 -8.49 13.57
C ASN A 248 7.56 -9.23 12.34
N THR A 249 6.72 -10.00 11.66
CA THR A 249 7.08 -10.67 10.39
C THR A 249 7.53 -9.66 9.35
N ILE A 250 6.78 -8.57 9.15
CA ILE A 250 7.10 -7.53 8.18
C ILE A 250 8.41 -6.81 8.52
N VAL A 251 8.56 -6.39 9.78
CA VAL A 251 9.75 -5.66 10.25
C VAL A 251 11.00 -6.51 10.11
N GLU A 252 10.98 -7.75 10.59
CA GLU A 252 12.15 -8.64 10.55
C GLU A 252 12.50 -9.03 9.10
N TRP A 253 11.48 -9.16 8.23
CA TRP A 253 11.72 -9.42 6.81
C TRP A 253 12.45 -8.23 6.15
N PHE A 254 12.01 -6.99 6.34
CA PHE A 254 12.69 -5.82 5.79
C PHE A 254 14.12 -5.67 6.34
N LYS A 255 14.34 -5.89 7.64
CA LYS A 255 15.70 -5.90 8.22
C LYS A 255 16.61 -6.93 7.54
N LYS A 256 16.08 -8.09 7.18
CA LYS A 256 16.82 -9.13 6.46
C LYS A 256 17.13 -8.74 5.01
N GLN A 257 16.22 -8.01 4.36
CA GLN A 257 16.45 -7.51 2.99
C GLN A 257 17.44 -6.34 2.96
N TRP A 258 17.38 -5.48 3.97
CA TRP A 258 18.37 -4.45 4.22
C TRP A 258 19.54 -5.06 5.01
N ASN A 259 20.50 -5.61 4.29
CA ASN A 259 21.75 -6.08 4.89
C ASN A 259 22.89 -5.32 4.22
N PRO A 260 23.38 -4.21 4.85
CA PRO A 260 24.43 -3.35 4.29
C PRO A 260 25.78 -4.06 4.18
#